data_832665506951b552de9d26c3758fb3de
#
_entry.id   832665506951b552de9d26c3758fb3de
#
_cell.length_a   1.000
_cell.length_b   1.000
_cell.length_c   1.000
_cell.angle_alpha   90.00
_cell.angle_beta   90.00
_cell.angle_gamma   90.00
#
_symmetry.space_group_name_H-M   'P 1'
#
loop_
_entity.id
_entity.type
_entity.pdbx_description
1 polymer ?
#
loop_
_entity_poly.entity_id
_entity_poly.type
_entity_poly.pdbx_seq_one_letter_code
_entity_poly.pdbx_strand_id
1 'polypeptide(L)'
;MRFGVLGTGHWARTVHAAALAEHPSAELVGVWGRDLSKAKAIGAEFDVPGFSDLAALLDRVDAVAIAVPPSVQVGLAEQAAAAGKHLLLEKPIGLSLDEADRVVAAVRSAGVASVVFFTFRFQAGTSTWMAQAARTRLAGGAGSWLSALAGSPFDSAWRREHGALWDIGPHALSLLLPTLGPVVSVQAGAGAGDTVHLVLQHATPGVSSTVTLSHTVAPMSTGIEFFVHGDAGRLVLLPDTESPVESFAAAVDELEAAAVTGGTHPCDVGFARDVVAVLATAVRALQSGCREPVPS
;
A
#
# COMPACT_ATOMS: atom_id res chain seq x y z
N MET A 1 22.04 1.27 -0.54
CA MET A 1 21.55 -0.03 0.04
C MET A 1 21.36 -1.04 -1.08
N ARG A 2 21.68 -2.33 -0.85
CA ARG A 2 21.50 -3.40 -1.86
C ARG A 2 20.12 -4.00 -1.73
N PHE A 3 19.35 -4.00 -2.84
CA PHE A 3 17.98 -4.48 -2.89
C PHE A 3 17.82 -5.74 -3.73
N GLY A 4 16.95 -6.64 -3.27
CA GLY A 4 16.37 -7.73 -4.08
C GLY A 4 14.90 -7.47 -4.36
N VAL A 5 14.45 -7.67 -5.60
CA VAL A 5 13.03 -7.61 -5.94
C VAL A 5 12.43 -9.02 -5.83
N LEU A 6 11.39 -9.17 -5.00
CA LEU A 6 10.64 -10.41 -4.84
C LEU A 6 9.33 -10.33 -5.62
N GLY A 7 9.29 -10.91 -6.81
CA GLY A 7 8.15 -10.92 -7.70
C GLY A 7 8.54 -10.85 -9.18
N THR A 8 7.68 -11.40 -10.03
CA THR A 8 7.88 -11.43 -11.49
C THR A 8 6.64 -10.96 -12.24
N GLY A 9 5.76 -10.21 -11.57
CA GLY A 9 4.58 -9.60 -12.17
C GLY A 9 4.89 -8.28 -12.87
N HIS A 10 3.87 -7.73 -13.54
CA HIS A 10 3.96 -6.44 -14.23
C HIS A 10 4.53 -5.34 -13.33
N TRP A 11 3.98 -5.19 -12.11
CA TRP A 11 4.37 -4.14 -11.16
C TRP A 11 5.79 -4.31 -10.64
N ALA A 12 6.22 -5.54 -10.34
CA ALA A 12 7.58 -5.85 -9.95
C ALA A 12 8.61 -5.41 -11.01
N ARG A 13 8.27 -5.61 -12.29
CA ARG A 13 9.12 -5.25 -13.43
C ARG A 13 9.09 -3.74 -13.72
N THR A 14 7.88 -3.17 -13.89
CA THR A 14 7.71 -1.81 -14.45
C THR A 14 7.82 -0.70 -13.42
N VAL A 15 7.78 -1.03 -12.12
CA VAL A 15 7.91 -0.06 -11.04
C VAL A 15 9.10 -0.41 -10.14
N HIS A 16 9.07 -1.55 -9.45
CA HIS A 16 10.08 -1.87 -8.44
C HIS A 16 11.48 -2.02 -9.04
N ALA A 17 11.63 -2.93 -10.01
CA ALA A 17 12.94 -3.16 -10.62
C ALA A 17 13.41 -1.93 -11.42
N ALA A 18 12.50 -1.27 -12.15
CA ALA A 18 12.83 -0.07 -12.91
C ALA A 18 13.32 1.07 -12.02
N ALA A 19 12.60 1.36 -10.91
CA ALA A 19 13.00 2.40 -9.98
C ALA A 19 14.35 2.09 -9.32
N LEU A 20 14.57 0.85 -8.86
CA LEU A 20 15.82 0.46 -8.21
C LEU A 20 17.02 0.46 -9.17
N ALA A 21 16.82 0.10 -10.45
CA ALA A 21 17.88 0.10 -11.43
C ALA A 21 18.38 1.53 -11.80
N GLU A 22 17.51 2.53 -11.68
CA GLU A 22 17.83 3.93 -11.98
C GLU A 22 18.14 4.75 -10.73
N HIS A 23 18.02 4.15 -9.53
CA HIS A 23 18.14 4.87 -8.27
C HIS A 23 19.60 5.27 -7.97
N PRO A 24 19.87 6.50 -7.54
CA PRO A 24 21.23 6.99 -7.38
C PRO A 24 22.00 6.37 -6.19
N SER A 25 21.31 5.90 -5.16
CA SER A 25 21.91 5.36 -3.92
C SER A 25 21.59 3.90 -3.65
N ALA A 26 20.54 3.34 -4.27
CA ALA A 26 20.18 1.95 -4.16
C ALA A 26 20.78 1.12 -5.30
N GLU A 27 21.10 -0.14 -5.01
CA GLU A 27 21.63 -1.11 -5.97
C GLU A 27 20.64 -2.27 -6.13
N LEU A 28 20.11 -2.48 -7.31
CA LEU A 28 19.34 -3.69 -7.63
C LEU A 28 20.32 -4.86 -7.81
N VAL A 29 20.28 -5.85 -6.90
CA VAL A 29 21.19 -7.00 -6.89
C VAL A 29 20.63 -8.20 -7.65
N GLY A 30 19.30 -8.33 -7.71
CA GLY A 30 18.66 -9.44 -8.40
C GLY A 30 17.15 -9.48 -8.23
N VAL A 31 16.54 -10.36 -9.01
CA VAL A 31 15.09 -10.59 -9.03
C VAL A 31 14.80 -12.02 -8.62
N TRP A 32 13.90 -12.21 -7.67
CA TRP A 32 13.44 -13.54 -7.24
C TRP A 32 12.03 -13.84 -7.74
N GLY A 33 11.80 -15.08 -8.13
CA GLY A 33 10.48 -15.61 -8.44
C GLY A 33 10.44 -17.13 -8.35
N ARG A 34 9.26 -17.70 -8.06
CA ARG A 34 9.05 -19.16 -8.03
C ARG A 34 9.39 -19.83 -9.38
N ASP A 35 9.21 -19.07 -10.45
CA ASP A 35 9.62 -19.47 -11.81
C ASP A 35 10.94 -18.77 -12.14
N LEU A 36 12.03 -19.56 -12.15
CA LEU A 36 13.37 -19.06 -12.43
C LEU A 36 13.49 -18.44 -13.83
N SER A 37 12.75 -18.95 -14.81
CA SER A 37 12.82 -18.43 -16.18
C SER A 37 12.26 -17.00 -16.24
N LYS A 38 11.16 -16.71 -15.53
CA LYS A 38 10.60 -15.38 -15.41
C LYS A 38 11.51 -14.44 -14.63
N ALA A 39 12.09 -14.93 -13.53
CA ALA A 39 13.04 -14.13 -12.74
C ALA A 39 14.27 -13.74 -13.56
N LYS A 40 14.85 -14.71 -14.33
CA LYS A 40 15.96 -14.45 -15.25
C LYS A 40 15.58 -13.49 -16.39
N ALA A 41 14.37 -13.60 -16.94
CA ALA A 41 13.92 -12.72 -18.01
C ALA A 41 13.86 -11.25 -17.55
N ILE A 42 13.30 -11.00 -16.35
CA ILE A 42 13.29 -9.65 -15.78
C ILE A 42 14.70 -9.21 -15.39
N GLY A 43 15.48 -10.07 -14.74
CA GLY A 43 16.86 -9.76 -14.36
C GLY A 43 17.71 -9.34 -15.54
N ALA A 44 17.55 -10.00 -16.69
CA ALA A 44 18.28 -9.67 -17.92
C ALA A 44 17.93 -8.27 -18.48
N GLU A 45 16.74 -7.74 -18.21
CA GLU A 45 16.38 -6.37 -18.64
C GLU A 45 17.13 -5.29 -17.84
N PHE A 46 17.57 -5.62 -16.62
CA PHE A 46 18.26 -4.72 -15.70
C PHE A 46 19.70 -5.14 -15.41
N ASP A 47 20.23 -6.08 -16.19
CA ASP A 47 21.61 -6.62 -16.07
C ASP A 47 21.94 -7.22 -14.68
N VAL A 48 20.94 -7.89 -14.08
CA VAL A 48 21.07 -8.56 -12.78
C VAL A 48 20.63 -10.03 -12.84
N PRO A 49 21.12 -10.91 -11.92
CA PRO A 49 20.72 -12.31 -11.91
C PRO A 49 19.28 -12.52 -11.46
N GLY A 50 18.64 -13.57 -12.01
CA GLY A 50 17.37 -14.10 -11.52
C GLY A 50 17.58 -15.26 -10.55
N PHE A 51 16.77 -15.34 -9.50
CA PHE A 51 16.81 -16.35 -8.44
C PHE A 51 15.47 -17.09 -8.32
N SER A 52 15.51 -18.38 -8.00
CA SER A 52 14.35 -19.14 -7.50
C SER A 52 14.55 -19.61 -6.06
N ASP A 53 15.78 -19.61 -5.56
CA ASP A 53 16.12 -19.79 -4.16
C ASP A 53 16.11 -18.43 -3.46
N LEU A 54 15.18 -18.26 -2.49
CA LEU A 54 15.04 -17.02 -1.74
C LEU A 54 16.26 -16.76 -0.85
N ALA A 55 16.78 -17.79 -0.19
CA ALA A 55 17.92 -17.66 0.70
C ALA A 55 19.16 -17.15 -0.05
N ALA A 56 19.40 -17.69 -1.25
CA ALA A 56 20.52 -17.27 -2.08
C ALA A 56 20.44 -15.78 -2.51
N LEU A 57 19.25 -15.19 -2.64
CA LEU A 57 19.09 -13.76 -2.84
C LEU A 57 19.26 -13.00 -1.53
N LEU A 58 18.61 -13.45 -0.44
CA LEU A 58 18.67 -12.77 0.85
C LEU A 58 20.11 -12.62 1.37
N ASP A 59 20.98 -13.59 1.13
CA ASP A 59 22.40 -13.53 1.52
C ASP A 59 23.19 -12.38 0.83
N ARG A 60 22.64 -11.80 -0.25
CA ARG A 60 23.33 -10.79 -1.07
C ARG A 60 22.82 -9.38 -0.89
N VAL A 61 21.68 -9.20 -0.22
CA VAL A 61 20.98 -7.93 -0.11
C VAL A 61 20.90 -7.42 1.32
N ASP A 62 20.63 -6.13 1.46
CA ASP A 62 20.35 -5.48 2.73
C ASP A 62 18.86 -5.29 2.95
N ALA A 63 18.10 -5.17 1.84
CA ALA A 63 16.67 -4.96 1.83
C ALA A 63 16.00 -5.74 0.69
N VAL A 64 14.70 -5.95 0.81
CA VAL A 64 13.87 -6.53 -0.24
C VAL A 64 12.68 -5.64 -0.57
N ALA A 65 12.37 -5.54 -1.87
CA ALA A 65 11.16 -4.92 -2.39
C ALA A 65 10.20 -6.04 -2.85
N ILE A 66 9.04 -6.18 -2.18
CA ILE A 66 8.13 -7.32 -2.38
C ILE A 66 6.93 -6.90 -3.22
N ALA A 67 6.79 -7.46 -4.43
CA ALA A 67 5.70 -7.18 -5.37
C ALA A 67 5.03 -8.48 -5.84
N VAL A 68 4.34 -9.12 -4.91
CA VAL A 68 3.57 -10.36 -5.13
C VAL A 68 2.14 -10.20 -4.59
N PRO A 69 1.19 -11.10 -4.90
CA PRO A 69 -0.12 -11.07 -4.28
C PRO A 69 -0.06 -11.10 -2.74
N PRO A 70 -0.98 -10.42 -2.04
CA PRO A 70 -0.94 -10.28 -0.57
C PRO A 70 -0.81 -11.60 0.18
N SER A 71 -1.52 -12.66 -0.26
CA SER A 71 -1.45 -13.98 0.36
C SER A 71 -0.06 -14.65 0.29
N VAL A 72 0.78 -14.24 -0.67
CA VAL A 72 2.17 -14.72 -0.80
C VAL A 72 3.13 -13.79 -0.06
N GLN A 73 2.82 -12.50 -0.01
CA GLN A 73 3.66 -11.48 0.59
C GLN A 73 3.94 -11.73 2.06
N VAL A 74 2.94 -12.15 2.84
CA VAL A 74 3.08 -12.39 4.28
C VAL A 74 4.24 -13.33 4.58
N GLY A 75 4.27 -14.51 3.97
CA GLY A 75 5.32 -15.50 4.22
C GLY A 75 6.70 -15.07 3.72
N LEU A 76 6.78 -14.25 2.66
CA LEU A 76 8.05 -13.70 2.18
C LEU A 76 8.56 -12.59 3.10
N ALA A 77 7.67 -11.75 3.61
CA ALA A 77 8.01 -10.69 4.57
C ALA A 77 8.53 -11.28 5.88
N GLU A 78 7.89 -12.35 6.41
CA GLU A 78 8.36 -13.07 7.60
C GLU A 78 9.76 -13.64 7.40
N GLN A 79 10.01 -14.30 6.26
CA GLN A 79 11.33 -14.89 5.96
C GLN A 79 12.41 -13.82 5.79
N ALA A 80 12.11 -12.74 5.08
CA ALA A 80 13.07 -11.66 4.87
C ALA A 80 13.39 -10.92 6.19
N ALA A 81 12.36 -10.63 7.02
CA ALA A 81 12.57 -10.04 8.34
C ALA A 81 13.42 -10.96 9.24
N ALA A 82 13.12 -12.27 9.29
CA ALA A 82 13.90 -13.23 10.06
C ALA A 82 15.38 -13.33 9.60
N ALA A 83 15.64 -13.05 8.31
CA ALA A 83 16.99 -12.93 7.76
C ALA A 83 17.63 -11.55 8.00
N GLY A 84 16.99 -10.67 8.79
CA GLY A 84 17.50 -9.34 9.12
C GLY A 84 17.45 -8.34 7.96
N LYS A 85 16.57 -8.52 6.97
CA LYS A 85 16.46 -7.62 5.83
C LYS A 85 15.40 -6.55 6.05
N HIS A 86 15.69 -5.32 5.64
CA HIS A 86 14.73 -4.22 5.61
C HIS A 86 13.67 -4.48 4.53
N LEU A 87 12.43 -4.00 4.75
CA LEU A 87 11.29 -4.37 3.93
C LEU A 87 10.64 -3.16 3.24
N LEU A 88 10.59 -3.16 1.92
CA LEU A 88 9.71 -2.32 1.13
C LEU A 88 8.57 -3.19 0.58
N LEU A 89 7.37 -3.03 1.15
CA LEU A 89 6.23 -3.92 0.95
C LEU A 89 5.16 -3.31 0.06
N GLU A 90 4.46 -4.14 -0.67
CA GLU A 90 3.21 -3.75 -1.33
C GLU A 90 2.03 -3.75 -0.36
N LYS A 91 1.06 -2.93 -0.68
CA LYS A 91 -0.25 -2.88 -0.02
C LYS A 91 -1.24 -3.88 -0.68
N PRO A 92 -2.18 -4.44 0.08
CA PRO A 92 -2.19 -4.53 1.55
C PRO A 92 -1.15 -5.53 2.05
N ILE A 93 -0.70 -5.38 3.29
CA ILE A 93 0.30 -6.29 3.88
C ILE A 93 -0.24 -7.68 4.23
N GLY A 94 -1.54 -7.88 4.10
CA GLY A 94 -2.29 -9.11 4.31
C GLY A 94 -3.76 -8.89 4.00
N LEU A 95 -4.55 -9.94 3.93
CA LEU A 95 -6.00 -9.92 3.67
C LEU A 95 -6.83 -10.18 4.94
N SER A 96 -6.17 -10.31 6.07
CA SER A 96 -6.79 -10.41 7.39
C SER A 96 -5.94 -9.69 8.44
N LEU A 97 -6.56 -9.40 9.59
CA LEU A 97 -5.86 -8.78 10.70
C LEU A 97 -4.76 -9.71 11.24
N ASP A 98 -5.02 -11.02 11.33
CA ASP A 98 -4.05 -12.02 11.78
C ASP A 98 -2.81 -12.06 10.85
N GLU A 99 -3.01 -11.96 9.54
CA GLU A 99 -1.90 -11.87 8.58
C GLU A 99 -1.09 -10.59 8.76
N ALA A 100 -1.74 -9.45 8.93
CA ALA A 100 -1.08 -8.18 9.18
C ALA A 100 -0.32 -8.19 10.52
N ASP A 101 -0.91 -8.74 11.58
CA ASP A 101 -0.29 -8.87 12.90
C ASP A 101 0.97 -9.76 12.85
N ARG A 102 0.98 -10.82 12.04
CA ARG A 102 2.17 -11.68 11.81
C ARG A 102 3.31 -10.89 11.17
N VAL A 103 3.02 -10.09 10.14
CA VAL A 103 4.03 -9.24 9.49
C VAL A 103 4.60 -8.22 10.47
N VAL A 104 3.73 -7.56 11.25
CA VAL A 104 4.14 -6.60 12.29
C VAL A 104 5.04 -7.28 13.33
N ALA A 105 4.64 -8.46 13.81
CA ALA A 105 5.41 -9.22 14.81
C ALA A 105 6.79 -9.61 14.27
N ALA A 106 6.86 -10.08 13.01
CA ALA A 106 8.13 -10.44 12.38
C ALA A 106 9.10 -9.26 12.26
N VAL A 107 8.61 -8.11 11.77
CA VAL A 107 9.41 -6.89 11.63
C VAL A 107 9.91 -6.38 12.98
N ARG A 108 9.03 -6.33 13.99
CA ARG A 108 9.38 -5.90 15.35
C ARG A 108 10.39 -6.84 16.01
N SER A 109 10.19 -8.15 15.87
CA SER A 109 11.11 -9.15 16.46
C SER A 109 12.50 -9.08 15.83
N ALA A 110 12.59 -8.81 14.54
CA ALA A 110 13.86 -8.70 13.83
C ALA A 110 14.53 -7.32 13.99
N GLY A 111 13.81 -6.29 14.44
CA GLY A 111 14.32 -4.93 14.57
C GLY A 111 14.70 -4.30 13.23
N VAL A 112 14.03 -4.70 12.13
CA VAL A 112 14.30 -4.18 10.80
C VAL A 112 13.35 -3.03 10.45
N ALA A 113 13.81 -2.11 9.60
CA ALA A 113 12.95 -1.04 9.06
C ALA A 113 11.97 -1.60 8.04
N SER A 114 10.79 -0.97 7.96
CA SER A 114 9.77 -1.31 6.98
C SER A 114 9.08 -0.07 6.45
N VAL A 115 8.79 -0.07 5.15
CA VAL A 115 7.94 0.90 4.46
C VAL A 115 6.94 0.15 3.61
N VAL A 116 5.67 0.55 3.66
CA VAL A 116 4.62 0.00 2.80
C VAL A 116 4.27 1.01 1.72
N PHE A 117 4.37 0.59 0.48
CA PHE A 117 4.25 1.44 -0.69
C PHE A 117 2.78 1.80 -1.00
N PHE A 118 2.26 2.75 -0.24
CA PHE A 118 1.02 3.45 -0.59
C PHE A 118 1.35 4.56 -1.59
N THR A 119 1.39 4.27 -2.86
CA THR A 119 1.92 5.11 -3.95
C THR A 119 1.67 6.62 -3.76
N PHE A 120 0.42 7.02 -3.47
CA PHE A 120 0.07 8.43 -3.26
C PHE A 120 0.80 9.11 -2.10
N ARG A 121 1.19 8.36 -1.07
CA ARG A 121 1.89 8.90 0.11
C ARG A 121 3.31 9.37 -0.20
N PHE A 122 3.86 8.93 -1.31
CA PHE A 122 5.21 9.26 -1.77
C PHE A 122 5.21 10.27 -2.91
N GLN A 123 4.10 10.98 -3.13
CA GLN A 123 3.94 12.06 -4.09
C GLN A 123 4.04 13.42 -3.38
N ALA A 124 4.76 14.37 -3.97
CA ALA A 124 4.99 15.70 -3.41
C ALA A 124 3.67 16.51 -3.24
N GLY A 125 2.75 16.37 -4.20
CA GLY A 125 1.43 17.00 -4.13
C GLY A 125 0.61 16.49 -2.95
N THR A 126 0.65 15.17 -2.68
CA THR A 126 -0.01 14.57 -1.50
C THR A 126 0.62 15.06 -0.20
N SER A 127 1.94 15.10 -0.11
CA SER A 127 2.65 15.61 1.07
C SER A 127 2.28 17.07 1.36
N THR A 128 2.19 17.91 0.33
CA THR A 128 1.76 19.30 0.43
C THR A 128 0.33 19.41 0.92
N TRP A 129 -0.59 18.63 0.34
CA TRP A 129 -2.00 18.59 0.74
C TRP A 129 -2.17 18.16 2.20
N MET A 130 -1.46 17.12 2.63
CA MET A 130 -1.48 16.66 4.03
C MET A 130 -0.92 17.71 4.99
N ALA A 131 0.16 18.40 4.62
CA ALA A 131 0.73 19.48 5.41
C ALA A 131 -0.24 20.68 5.55
N GLN A 132 -1.02 20.98 4.52
CA GLN A 132 -2.09 21.99 4.60
C GLN A 132 -3.23 21.52 5.50
N ALA A 133 -3.67 20.25 5.35
CA ALA A 133 -4.71 19.65 6.19
C ALA A 133 -4.35 19.69 7.68
N ALA A 134 -3.10 19.41 8.03
CA ALA A 134 -2.60 19.43 9.41
C ALA A 134 -2.63 20.80 10.08
N ARG A 135 -2.78 21.90 9.31
CA ARG A 135 -2.81 23.28 9.82
C ARG A 135 -4.22 23.80 10.13
N THR A 136 -5.25 22.98 9.89
CA THR A 136 -6.64 23.38 10.08
C THR A 136 -7.38 22.37 10.94
N ARG A 137 -8.42 22.84 11.63
CA ARG A 137 -9.34 21.93 12.32
C ARG A 137 -10.28 21.31 11.29
N LEU A 138 -10.15 20.02 11.10
CA LEU A 138 -10.96 19.28 10.15
C LEU A 138 -12.27 18.79 10.79
N ALA A 139 -13.35 18.83 10.02
CA ALA A 139 -14.67 18.33 10.38
C ALA A 139 -15.01 17.01 9.67
N GLY A 140 -14.32 16.71 8.55
CA GLY A 140 -14.53 15.47 7.82
C GLY A 140 -13.87 15.48 6.45
N GLY A 141 -14.20 14.48 5.64
CA GLY A 141 -13.69 14.34 4.30
C GLY A 141 -14.46 13.33 3.45
N ALA A 142 -14.11 13.25 2.18
CA ALA A 142 -14.62 12.21 1.30
C ALA A 142 -13.55 11.77 0.29
N GLY A 143 -13.68 10.53 -0.16
CA GLY A 143 -12.89 9.96 -1.25
C GLY A 143 -13.75 9.19 -2.23
N SER A 144 -13.39 9.27 -3.50
CA SER A 144 -13.94 8.44 -4.55
C SER A 144 -12.82 7.92 -5.43
N TRP A 145 -12.77 6.60 -5.64
CA TRP A 145 -11.87 5.97 -6.60
C TRP A 145 -12.63 4.98 -7.43
N LEU A 146 -12.89 5.36 -8.68
CA LEU A 146 -13.65 4.60 -9.64
C LEU A 146 -12.73 4.22 -10.80
N SER A 147 -12.62 2.95 -11.11
CA SER A 147 -11.77 2.44 -12.18
C SER A 147 -12.45 1.34 -13.00
N ALA A 148 -11.95 1.10 -14.20
CA ALA A 148 -12.34 0.01 -15.08
C ALA A 148 -11.15 -0.98 -15.16
N LEU A 149 -11.18 -2.03 -14.32
CA LEU A 149 -10.07 -2.98 -14.19
C LEU A 149 -9.98 -3.94 -15.37
N ALA A 150 -11.12 -4.37 -15.90
CA ALA A 150 -11.19 -5.42 -16.93
C ALA A 150 -10.35 -5.07 -18.16
N GLY A 151 -9.45 -6.00 -18.54
CA GLY A 151 -8.55 -5.83 -19.69
C GLY A 151 -7.37 -4.89 -19.45
N SER A 152 -7.20 -4.33 -18.26
CA SER A 152 -6.03 -3.53 -17.91
C SER A 152 -4.83 -4.42 -17.56
N PRO A 153 -3.58 -3.91 -17.60
CA PRO A 153 -2.40 -4.65 -17.12
C PRO A 153 -2.48 -5.09 -15.65
N PHE A 154 -3.38 -4.49 -14.89
CA PHE A 154 -3.63 -4.80 -13.48
C PHE A 154 -4.72 -5.85 -13.27
N ASP A 155 -5.40 -6.29 -14.33
CA ASP A 155 -6.46 -7.30 -14.26
C ASP A 155 -5.87 -8.66 -13.85
N SER A 156 -6.05 -9.04 -12.60
CA SER A 156 -5.50 -10.24 -12.00
C SER A 156 -6.56 -11.02 -11.20
N ALA A 157 -6.33 -12.31 -11.01
CA ALA A 157 -7.28 -13.19 -10.31
C ALA A 157 -7.60 -12.67 -8.91
N TRP A 158 -6.58 -12.29 -8.12
CA TRP A 158 -6.79 -11.82 -6.76
C TRP A 158 -7.57 -10.50 -6.68
N ARG A 159 -7.39 -9.57 -7.64
CA ARG A 159 -8.16 -8.32 -7.72
C ARG A 159 -9.62 -8.57 -8.07
N ARG A 160 -9.89 -9.51 -8.97
CA ARG A 160 -11.27 -9.92 -9.27
C ARG A 160 -11.96 -10.60 -8.10
N GLU A 161 -11.20 -11.37 -7.30
CA GLU A 161 -11.71 -12.08 -6.13
C GLU A 161 -11.99 -11.13 -4.96
N HIS A 162 -11.09 -10.17 -4.70
CA HIS A 162 -11.15 -9.30 -3.52
C HIS A 162 -11.72 -7.90 -3.80
N GLY A 163 -11.86 -7.53 -5.07
CA GLY A 163 -12.49 -6.30 -5.52
C GLY A 163 -11.76 -5.01 -5.14
N ALA A 164 -12.44 -3.90 -5.40
CA ALA A 164 -11.93 -2.55 -5.16
C ALA A 164 -11.61 -2.28 -3.69
N LEU A 165 -12.36 -2.89 -2.76
CA LEU A 165 -12.14 -2.69 -1.33
C LEU A 165 -10.71 -3.04 -0.91
N TRP A 166 -10.18 -4.19 -1.34
CA TRP A 166 -8.85 -4.65 -0.96
C TRP A 166 -7.73 -4.12 -1.86
N ASP A 167 -8.02 -3.73 -3.10
CA ASP A 167 -6.98 -3.20 -3.99
C ASP A 167 -6.79 -1.69 -3.84
N ILE A 168 -7.85 -0.88 -3.93
CA ILE A 168 -7.76 0.58 -3.89
C ILE A 168 -8.16 1.19 -2.54
N GLY A 169 -8.88 0.44 -1.71
CA GLY A 169 -9.20 0.85 -0.33
C GLY A 169 -7.97 1.20 0.52
N PRO A 170 -6.87 0.42 0.47
CA PRO A 170 -5.62 0.78 1.15
C PRO A 170 -5.10 2.18 0.81
N HIS A 171 -5.14 2.57 -0.47
CA HIS A 171 -4.73 3.92 -0.89
C HIS A 171 -5.64 5.01 -0.33
N ALA A 172 -6.97 4.81 -0.39
CA ALA A 172 -7.93 5.76 0.18
C ALA A 172 -7.71 5.96 1.69
N LEU A 173 -7.55 4.86 2.43
CA LEU A 173 -7.31 4.90 3.88
C LEU A 173 -5.94 5.49 4.21
N SER A 174 -4.91 5.27 3.38
CA SER A 174 -3.59 5.86 3.59
C SER A 174 -3.59 7.39 3.52
N LEU A 175 -4.59 7.99 2.87
CA LEU A 175 -4.81 9.44 2.82
C LEU A 175 -5.67 9.93 3.99
N LEU A 176 -6.74 9.23 4.32
CA LEU A 176 -7.74 9.70 5.27
C LEU A 176 -7.34 9.47 6.74
N LEU A 177 -6.69 8.33 7.06
CA LEU A 177 -6.28 8.07 8.44
C LEU A 177 -5.29 9.09 9.01
N PRO A 178 -4.21 9.46 8.31
CA PRO A 178 -3.26 10.44 8.85
C PRO A 178 -3.81 11.87 8.84
N THR A 179 -4.83 12.19 8.02
CA THR A 179 -5.42 13.53 7.97
C THR A 179 -6.56 13.71 8.96
N LEU A 180 -7.43 12.72 9.14
CA LEU A 180 -8.64 12.80 9.97
C LEU A 180 -8.53 12.05 11.30
N GLY A 181 -7.44 11.31 11.49
CA GLY A 181 -7.20 10.47 12.65
C GLY A 181 -7.71 9.02 12.49
N PRO A 182 -7.41 8.14 13.47
CA PRO A 182 -7.81 6.74 13.45
C PRO A 182 -9.32 6.56 13.27
N VAL A 183 -9.71 5.52 12.53
CA VAL A 183 -11.12 5.12 12.38
C VAL A 183 -11.52 4.21 13.54
N VAL A 184 -12.61 4.51 14.20
CA VAL A 184 -13.13 3.73 15.34
C VAL A 184 -14.33 2.85 14.99
N SER A 185 -15.05 3.18 13.91
CA SER A 185 -16.12 2.32 13.40
C SER A 185 -16.37 2.54 11.91
N VAL A 186 -16.88 1.51 11.25
CA VAL A 186 -17.19 1.48 9.83
C VAL A 186 -18.64 1.08 9.62
N GLN A 187 -19.35 1.77 8.74
CA GLN A 187 -20.57 1.30 8.12
C GLN A 187 -20.31 1.17 6.61
N ALA A 188 -20.80 0.09 6.00
CA ALA A 188 -20.55 -0.20 4.60
C ALA A 188 -21.83 -0.59 3.87
N GLY A 189 -21.90 -0.27 2.58
CA GLY A 189 -22.98 -0.66 1.68
C GLY A 189 -22.42 -1.09 0.34
N ALA A 190 -23.00 -2.14 -0.26
CA ALA A 190 -22.66 -2.60 -1.59
C ALA A 190 -23.45 -1.82 -2.66
N GLY A 191 -22.79 -1.48 -3.75
CA GLY A 191 -23.36 -0.92 -4.96
C GLY A 191 -23.37 -1.93 -6.12
N ALA A 192 -23.46 -1.43 -7.34
CA ALA A 192 -23.39 -2.26 -8.54
C ALA A 192 -21.97 -2.81 -8.77
N GLY A 193 -21.88 -4.04 -9.27
CA GLY A 193 -20.59 -4.71 -9.51
C GLY A 193 -19.83 -4.94 -8.21
N ASP A 194 -18.60 -4.47 -8.14
CA ASP A 194 -17.77 -4.52 -6.93
C ASP A 194 -17.76 -3.19 -6.15
N THR A 195 -18.70 -2.29 -6.46
CA THR A 195 -18.78 -0.98 -5.81
C THR A 195 -19.07 -1.12 -4.32
N VAL A 196 -18.28 -0.42 -3.50
CA VAL A 196 -18.43 -0.34 -2.06
C VAL A 196 -18.50 1.11 -1.61
N HIS A 197 -19.46 1.42 -0.76
CA HIS A 197 -19.60 2.72 -0.08
C HIS A 197 -19.29 2.55 1.40
N LEU A 198 -18.39 3.34 1.93
CA LEU A 198 -17.99 3.32 3.34
C LEU A 198 -18.35 4.65 4.01
N VAL A 199 -18.84 4.55 5.25
CA VAL A 199 -18.91 5.67 6.20
C VAL A 199 -17.99 5.34 7.36
N LEU A 200 -16.96 6.17 7.54
CA LEU A 200 -15.90 5.99 8.52
C LEU A 200 -16.10 7.02 9.65
N GLN A 201 -16.22 6.56 10.88
CA GLN A 201 -16.22 7.43 12.05
C GLN A 201 -14.80 7.48 12.61
N HIS A 202 -14.26 8.68 12.73
CA HIS A 202 -12.91 8.88 13.28
C HIS A 202 -12.93 9.03 14.81
N ALA A 203 -11.76 8.83 15.44
CA ALA A 203 -11.61 8.94 16.89
C ALA A 203 -11.88 10.36 17.41
N THR A 204 -11.61 11.37 16.60
CA THR A 204 -11.97 12.76 16.92
C THR A 204 -13.49 12.91 16.91
N PRO A 205 -14.13 13.31 18.03
CA PRO A 205 -15.57 13.46 18.11
C PRO A 205 -16.16 14.36 17.01
N GLY A 206 -17.18 13.86 16.32
CA GLY A 206 -17.87 14.55 15.22
C GLY A 206 -17.15 14.52 13.87
N VAL A 207 -15.96 13.97 13.78
CA VAL A 207 -15.24 13.81 12.50
C VAL A 207 -15.63 12.49 11.85
N SER A 208 -16.07 12.57 10.58
CA SER A 208 -16.40 11.41 9.77
C SER A 208 -15.95 11.60 8.33
N SER A 209 -15.79 10.49 7.61
CA SER A 209 -15.51 10.52 6.18
C SER A 209 -16.29 9.45 5.42
N THR A 210 -16.43 9.67 4.12
CA THR A 210 -17.05 8.71 3.21
C THR A 210 -16.08 8.29 2.12
N VAL A 211 -16.18 7.02 1.68
CA VAL A 211 -15.33 6.51 0.58
C VAL A 211 -16.21 5.68 -0.36
N THR A 212 -16.07 5.93 -1.66
CA THR A 212 -16.66 5.10 -2.71
C THR A 212 -15.57 4.48 -3.56
N LEU A 213 -15.56 3.16 -3.67
CA LEU A 213 -14.55 2.37 -4.39
C LEU A 213 -15.22 1.47 -5.41
N SER A 214 -14.69 1.40 -6.63
CA SER A 214 -15.12 0.43 -7.64
C SER A 214 -14.04 0.17 -8.69
N HIS A 215 -13.96 -1.09 -9.16
CA HIS A 215 -13.17 -1.51 -10.32
C HIS A 215 -14.03 -1.83 -11.56
N THR A 216 -15.34 -1.73 -11.41
CA THR A 216 -16.30 -2.21 -12.43
C THR A 216 -17.14 -1.11 -13.06
N VAL A 217 -16.72 0.15 -12.92
CA VAL A 217 -17.41 1.25 -13.59
C VAL A 217 -17.10 1.27 -15.09
N ALA A 218 -17.96 1.91 -15.87
CA ALA A 218 -17.68 2.16 -17.29
C ALA A 218 -16.41 3.04 -17.44
N PRO A 219 -15.60 2.87 -18.50
CA PRO A 219 -14.36 3.65 -18.68
C PRO A 219 -14.55 5.17 -18.61
N MET A 220 -15.70 5.69 -19.07
CA MET A 220 -16.02 7.12 -19.00
C MET A 220 -16.38 7.62 -17.59
N SER A 221 -16.57 6.72 -16.63
CA SER A 221 -16.90 7.05 -15.24
C SER A 221 -15.70 6.91 -14.31
N THR A 222 -14.52 6.65 -14.85
CA THR A 222 -13.29 6.50 -14.03
C THR A 222 -12.84 7.85 -13.49
N GLY A 223 -12.33 7.84 -12.26
CA GLY A 223 -11.80 9.06 -11.64
C GLY A 223 -11.38 8.83 -10.20
N ILE A 224 -10.52 9.71 -9.73
CA ILE A 224 -10.03 9.72 -8.35
C ILE A 224 -10.26 11.12 -7.81
N GLU A 225 -10.97 11.24 -6.71
CA GLU A 225 -11.18 12.50 -6.00
C GLU A 225 -11.07 12.27 -4.50
N PHE A 226 -10.28 13.08 -3.83
CA PHE A 226 -10.21 13.13 -2.37
C PHE A 226 -10.24 14.56 -1.90
N PHE A 227 -10.96 14.83 -0.82
CA PHE A 227 -10.94 16.12 -0.14
C PHE A 227 -11.19 15.96 1.35
N VAL A 228 -10.70 16.92 2.11
CA VAL A 228 -11.09 17.13 3.51
C VAL A 228 -11.68 18.52 3.65
N HIS A 229 -12.47 18.75 4.70
CA HIS A 229 -13.08 20.04 4.97
C HIS A 229 -13.07 20.37 6.46
N GLY A 230 -13.04 21.66 6.78
CA GLY A 230 -13.00 22.16 8.14
C GLY A 230 -13.06 23.69 8.17
N ASP A 231 -12.46 24.30 9.19
CA ASP A 231 -12.52 25.74 9.42
C ASP A 231 -11.89 26.57 8.27
N ALA A 232 -10.92 25.99 7.55
CA ALA A 232 -10.29 26.62 6.37
C ALA A 232 -11.03 26.35 5.05
N GLY A 233 -12.22 25.73 5.09
CA GLY A 233 -12.99 25.36 3.90
C GLY A 233 -12.66 23.95 3.39
N ARG A 234 -12.76 23.74 2.07
CA ARG A 234 -12.52 22.46 1.41
C ARG A 234 -11.13 22.44 0.81
N LEU A 235 -10.33 21.45 1.22
CA LEU A 235 -9.00 21.17 0.67
C LEU A 235 -9.08 19.92 -0.22
N VAL A 236 -8.94 20.11 -1.52
CA VAL A 236 -8.99 19.02 -2.51
C VAL A 236 -7.58 18.50 -2.79
N LEU A 237 -7.39 17.20 -2.79
CA LEU A 237 -6.18 16.58 -3.31
C LEU A 237 -6.22 16.67 -4.84
N LEU A 238 -5.28 17.41 -5.41
CA LEU A 238 -5.16 17.53 -6.85
C LEU A 238 -4.39 16.33 -7.40
N PRO A 239 -4.68 15.89 -8.64
CA PRO A 239 -3.90 14.88 -9.32
C PRO A 239 -2.43 15.27 -9.38
N ASP A 240 -1.55 14.34 -9.04
CA ASP A 240 -0.10 14.51 -9.20
C ASP A 240 0.34 14.05 -10.59
N THR A 241 1.47 14.57 -11.06
CA THR A 241 2.10 14.20 -12.32
C THR A 241 3.22 13.19 -12.14
N GLU A 242 3.63 12.92 -10.90
CA GLU A 242 4.67 11.94 -10.58
C GLU A 242 4.25 10.52 -10.98
N SER A 243 5.15 9.84 -11.66
CA SER A 243 4.96 8.44 -12.05
C SER A 243 5.06 7.51 -10.83
N PRO A 244 4.50 6.29 -10.91
CA PRO A 244 4.72 5.30 -9.86
C PRO A 244 6.19 4.92 -9.63
N VAL A 245 7.05 5.07 -10.65
CA VAL A 245 8.50 4.83 -10.55
C VAL A 245 9.16 5.90 -9.68
N GLU A 246 8.84 7.18 -9.90
CA GLU A 246 9.34 8.29 -9.07
C GLU A 246 8.84 8.18 -7.63
N SER A 247 7.54 7.87 -7.44
CA SER A 247 6.98 7.62 -6.10
C SER A 247 7.67 6.44 -5.39
N PHE A 248 8.03 5.39 -6.13
CA PHE A 248 8.73 4.24 -5.56
C PHE A 248 10.18 4.59 -5.19
N ALA A 249 10.86 5.39 -6.00
CA ALA A 249 12.21 5.89 -5.68
C ALA A 249 12.19 6.71 -4.38
N ALA A 250 11.20 7.57 -4.17
CA ALA A 250 11.03 8.27 -2.89
C ALA A 250 10.80 7.30 -1.72
N ALA A 251 10.04 6.21 -1.91
CA ALA A 251 9.86 5.20 -0.87
C ALA A 251 11.15 4.43 -0.55
N VAL A 252 12.04 4.25 -1.52
CA VAL A 252 13.38 3.68 -1.32
C VAL A 252 14.23 4.62 -0.44
N ASP A 253 14.29 5.92 -0.74
CA ASP A 253 15.00 6.91 0.06
C ASP A 253 14.48 6.92 1.52
N GLU A 254 13.17 6.86 1.71
CA GLU A 254 12.56 6.85 3.05
C GLU A 254 12.85 5.55 3.82
N LEU A 255 12.92 4.39 3.15
CA LEU A 255 13.36 3.13 3.79
C LEU A 255 14.84 3.20 4.18
N GLU A 256 15.71 3.73 3.31
CA GLU A 256 17.13 3.91 3.62
C GLU A 256 17.32 4.82 4.85
N ALA A 257 16.58 5.93 4.91
CA ALA A 257 16.60 6.84 6.06
C ALA A 257 16.10 6.17 7.35
N ALA A 258 14.99 5.41 7.28
CA ALA A 258 14.44 4.67 8.41
C ALA A 258 15.43 3.60 8.93
N ALA A 259 16.11 2.89 8.02
CA ALA A 259 17.09 1.87 8.36
C ALA A 259 18.32 2.46 9.10
N VAL A 260 18.78 3.65 8.70
CA VAL A 260 19.90 4.34 9.33
C VAL A 260 19.52 4.89 10.70
N THR A 261 18.33 5.46 10.85
CA THR A 261 17.89 6.11 12.10
C THR A 261 17.36 5.12 13.14
N GLY A 262 17.04 3.88 12.74
CA GLY A 262 16.34 2.90 13.58
C GLY A 262 14.94 3.35 14.00
N GLY A 263 14.37 4.35 13.30
CA GLY A 263 13.06 4.93 13.58
C GLY A 263 11.92 4.18 12.91
N THR A 264 10.69 4.46 13.38
CA THR A 264 9.46 4.02 12.71
C THR A 264 9.13 4.98 11.59
N HIS A 265 8.63 4.45 10.47
CA HIS A 265 8.18 5.26 9.33
C HIS A 265 6.65 5.49 9.39
N PRO A 266 6.11 6.67 8.97
CA PRO A 266 4.66 6.93 8.95
C PRO A 266 3.83 5.96 8.08
N CYS A 267 4.46 5.27 7.15
CA CYS A 267 3.89 4.19 6.33
C CYS A 267 4.53 2.83 6.64
N ASP A 268 4.88 2.54 7.89
CA ASP A 268 5.42 1.24 8.29
C ASP A 268 4.34 0.14 8.34
N VAL A 269 4.74 -1.07 8.70
CA VAL A 269 3.82 -2.20 8.85
C VAL A 269 2.78 -1.97 9.95
N GLY A 270 3.06 -1.14 10.97
CA GLY A 270 2.10 -0.79 12.01
C GLY A 270 0.95 0.03 11.43
N PHE A 271 1.26 1.08 10.69
CA PHE A 271 0.25 1.87 9.97
C PHE A 271 -0.52 1.01 8.95
N ALA A 272 0.16 0.16 8.20
CA ALA A 272 -0.49 -0.71 7.23
C ALA A 272 -1.41 -1.75 7.88
N ARG A 273 -1.08 -2.21 9.09
CA ARG A 273 -1.96 -3.06 9.93
C ARG A 273 -3.25 -2.33 10.30
N ASP A 274 -3.16 -1.05 10.66
CA ASP A 274 -4.35 -0.25 10.98
C ASP A 274 -5.24 -0.07 9.73
N VAL A 275 -4.65 0.11 8.56
CA VAL A 275 -5.37 0.10 7.27
C VAL A 275 -6.11 -1.23 7.08
N VAL A 276 -5.43 -2.38 7.28
CA VAL A 276 -6.05 -3.72 7.18
C VAL A 276 -7.19 -3.89 8.19
N ALA A 277 -7.04 -3.38 9.43
CA ALA A 277 -8.09 -3.44 10.44
C ALA A 277 -9.38 -2.74 9.99
N VAL A 278 -9.28 -1.58 9.34
CA VAL A 278 -10.43 -0.85 8.77
C VAL A 278 -11.04 -1.63 7.61
N LEU A 279 -10.24 -2.18 6.70
CA LEU A 279 -10.73 -2.97 5.56
C LEU A 279 -11.44 -4.25 6.00
N ALA A 280 -10.85 -5.00 6.95
CA ALA A 280 -11.48 -6.18 7.52
C ALA A 280 -12.80 -5.84 8.24
N THR A 281 -12.86 -4.67 8.90
CA THR A 281 -14.09 -4.18 9.51
C THR A 281 -15.13 -3.81 8.46
N ALA A 282 -14.73 -3.22 7.33
CA ALA A 282 -15.64 -2.93 6.23
C ALA A 282 -16.25 -4.21 5.64
N VAL A 283 -15.48 -5.30 5.52
CA VAL A 283 -16.02 -6.61 5.12
C VAL A 283 -17.09 -7.10 6.10
N ARG A 284 -16.84 -7.01 7.42
CA ARG A 284 -17.85 -7.39 8.43
C ARG A 284 -19.10 -6.51 8.35
N ALA A 285 -18.93 -5.20 8.16
CA ALA A 285 -20.04 -4.26 8.02
C ALA A 285 -20.90 -4.55 6.77
N LEU A 286 -20.28 -4.95 5.65
CA LEU A 286 -21.00 -5.40 4.46
C LEU A 286 -21.81 -6.68 4.72
N GLN A 287 -21.27 -7.61 5.50
CA GLN A 287 -21.92 -8.88 5.82
C GLN A 287 -23.07 -8.72 6.82
N SER A 288 -22.86 -7.91 7.87
CA SER A 288 -23.85 -7.70 8.94
C SER A 288 -24.91 -6.66 8.59
N GLY A 289 -24.63 -5.76 7.63
CA GLY A 289 -25.47 -4.59 7.36
C GLY A 289 -25.49 -3.55 8.48
N CYS A 290 -24.63 -3.71 9.48
CA CYS A 290 -24.55 -2.86 10.67
C CYS A 290 -23.27 -2.06 10.72
N ARG A 291 -23.23 -1.05 11.61
CA ARG A 291 -21.98 -0.39 12.00
C ARG A 291 -21.14 -1.35 12.84
N GLU A 292 -19.88 -1.51 12.45
CA GLU A 292 -18.92 -2.40 13.10
C GLU A 292 -17.79 -1.60 13.77
N PRO A 293 -17.37 -1.92 14.99
CA PRO A 293 -16.21 -1.31 15.61
C PRO A 293 -14.91 -1.82 14.99
N VAL A 294 -13.93 -0.91 14.82
CA VAL A 294 -12.58 -1.28 14.39
C VAL A 294 -11.80 -1.79 15.61
N PRO A 295 -11.19 -2.99 15.54
CA PRO A 295 -10.34 -3.49 16.62
C PRO A 295 -9.10 -2.60 16.80
N SER A 296 -8.73 -2.39 18.04
CA SER A 296 -7.51 -1.67 18.45
C SER A 296 -6.24 -2.46 18.16
#